data_85c16b94550416425adbbd2a4623c8eb
#
_entry.id   85c16b94550416425adbbd2a4623c8eb
#
_cell.length_a   1.000
_cell.length_b   1.000
_cell.length_c   1.000
_cell.angle_alpha   90.00
_cell.angle_beta   90.00
_cell.angle_gamma   90.00
#
_symmetry.space_group_name_H-M   'P 1'
#
loop_
_entity.id
_entity.type
_entity.pdbx_description
1 polymer ?
#
loop_
_entity_poly.entity_id
_entity_poly.type
_entity_poly.pdbx_seq_one_letter_code
_entity_poly.pdbx_strand_id
1 'polypeptide(L)'
;MTCHDKVSDPDPFHPLSAFGCHRCHLGNPHATSTARAHMGMVRNPGDLRVADRTCGSAGCHGDVVDRVKNGVMATNAGILQTLRSHWQGLKPLRTDVQLLLGQETAGDLAMDYYRKMCAGCHLWKPRDDRRDEVGRRGGGCSDCHVADETQAIAQKIVKGQTFHHPGLTTRIPSDNCVKCHNRSARIGLSYFGRYESEGYGTPYEGSGLNSRTLSGNRFYLHLQPDVHASKGRMDCIDCHTGVEVMGDGKHHDDIDTQLDITCEACHVPKFSLNEAELAATERLTRLNERVPVSGGEAVALTKKGTALYNLREKEGKVSFYRKADGGRIQIDTFSRQKPYHRLSGHERISCQACHSGWMIQCYGCHLTYRESGQQVDWLTGAPSAGRWEEKRGHERFENPALGIRGAGSRVYPLSPCQVFFSYDGKGERVDGRPFKVLSIAAFDPHTTAKPSRSCRECHGDPKVLGFGGGQLEGAGVSSPTPPVYVASSSGLAKDFPLDAFLDSTGATLQINSHDGTRPFTTAEVASILFVNLCVGCHDDYGDKIYKDFGKSKRRYLSGEEALPCLSEKNG
;
A
#
# COMPACT_ATOMS: atom_id res chain seq x y z
N MET A 1 32.00 29.31 -11.61
CA MET A 1 30.60 29.82 -11.53
C MET A 1 30.67 31.27 -11.13
N THR A 2 30.55 32.18 -12.07
CA THR A 2 30.73 33.64 -11.79
C THR A 2 29.43 34.36 -11.40
N CYS A 3 28.27 33.75 -11.61
CA CYS A 3 26.98 34.39 -11.32
C CYS A 3 26.34 33.92 -10.02
N HIS A 4 26.58 32.67 -9.62
CA HIS A 4 26.04 32.05 -8.41
C HIS A 4 27.18 31.40 -7.63
N ASP A 5 27.97 32.24 -6.96
CA ASP A 5 29.21 31.85 -6.23
C ASP A 5 28.97 31.34 -4.81
N LYS A 6 27.77 31.53 -4.28
CA LYS A 6 27.41 31.18 -2.91
C LYS A 6 26.25 30.18 -2.85
N VAL A 7 26.35 29.08 -3.62
CA VAL A 7 25.38 27.99 -3.60
C VAL A 7 26.00 26.79 -2.89
N SER A 8 25.31 26.21 -1.91
CA SER A 8 25.75 25.02 -1.21
C SER A 8 25.63 23.76 -2.09
N ASP A 9 26.46 22.77 -1.84
CA ASP A 9 26.32 21.47 -2.47
C ASP A 9 24.99 20.80 -2.08
N PRO A 10 24.33 20.06 -3.00
CA PRO A 10 23.12 19.32 -2.67
C PRO A 10 23.37 18.19 -1.67
N ASP A 11 24.51 17.53 -1.78
CA ASP A 11 24.98 16.50 -0.85
C ASP A 11 26.47 16.22 -1.09
N PRO A 12 27.15 15.44 -0.21
CA PRO A 12 28.59 15.17 -0.32
C PRO A 12 28.99 14.38 -1.57
N PHE A 13 28.07 13.64 -2.20
CA PHE A 13 28.35 12.84 -3.40
C PHE A 13 28.13 13.61 -4.71
N HIS A 14 27.47 14.77 -4.64
CA HIS A 14 27.21 15.65 -5.77
C HIS A 14 27.80 17.05 -5.56
N PRO A 15 29.11 17.19 -5.31
CA PRO A 15 29.71 18.50 -5.09
C PRO A 15 29.67 19.35 -6.37
N LEU A 16 29.23 20.59 -6.24
CA LEU A 16 29.15 21.53 -7.36
C LEU A 16 30.50 21.80 -8.01
N SER A 17 31.59 21.67 -7.27
CA SER A 17 32.95 21.80 -7.78
C SER A 17 33.30 20.73 -8.82
N ALA A 18 32.75 19.51 -8.70
CA ALA A 18 32.99 18.40 -9.62
C ALA A 18 31.99 18.40 -10.80
N PHE A 19 30.71 18.66 -10.52
CA PHE A 19 29.65 18.47 -11.52
C PHE A 19 29.18 19.78 -12.15
N GLY A 20 29.18 20.88 -11.41
CA GLY A 20 28.54 22.13 -11.82
C GLY A 20 27.02 22.02 -11.93
N CYS A 21 26.33 23.15 -11.87
CA CYS A 21 24.86 23.18 -11.91
C CYS A 21 24.27 22.63 -13.20
N HIS A 22 24.98 22.82 -14.32
CA HIS A 22 24.51 22.47 -15.66
C HIS A 22 24.38 20.96 -15.91
N ARG A 23 25.08 20.12 -15.17
CA ARG A 23 24.95 18.65 -15.28
C ARG A 23 23.58 18.17 -14.85
N CYS A 24 23.01 18.79 -13.84
CA CYS A 24 21.69 18.48 -13.32
C CYS A 24 20.62 19.37 -13.96
N HIS A 25 20.83 20.69 -13.96
CA HIS A 25 19.82 21.65 -14.39
C HIS A 25 19.85 22.00 -15.87
N LEU A 26 20.80 21.46 -16.63
CA LEU A 26 21.03 21.84 -18.02
C LEU A 26 21.38 23.35 -18.16
N GLY A 27 21.00 24.00 -19.26
CA GLY A 27 21.37 25.38 -19.53
C GLY A 27 22.76 25.49 -20.17
N ASN A 28 23.25 26.72 -20.33
CA ASN A 28 24.55 26.96 -20.96
C ASN A 28 25.56 27.57 -19.96
N PRO A 29 26.52 26.78 -19.45
CA PRO A 29 27.49 27.24 -18.46
C PRO A 29 28.51 28.24 -19.00
N HIS A 30 28.64 28.36 -20.33
CA HIS A 30 29.60 29.24 -20.98
C HIS A 30 29.00 30.59 -21.41
N ALA A 31 27.69 30.76 -21.23
CA ALA A 31 27.02 32.01 -21.56
C ALA A 31 27.33 33.13 -20.57
N THR A 32 27.48 34.34 -21.09
CA THR A 32 27.78 35.53 -20.26
C THR A 32 26.54 36.37 -19.89
N SER A 33 25.40 36.10 -20.51
CA SER A 33 24.13 36.75 -20.19
C SER A 33 23.17 35.78 -19.50
N THR A 34 22.38 36.30 -18.56
CA THR A 34 21.39 35.53 -17.80
C THR A 34 20.43 34.75 -18.71
N ALA A 35 19.88 35.45 -19.74
CA ALA A 35 18.95 34.84 -20.69
C ALA A 35 19.55 33.63 -21.40
N ARG A 36 20.78 33.74 -21.90
CA ARG A 36 21.48 32.66 -22.60
C ARG A 36 21.92 31.55 -21.66
N ALA A 37 22.35 31.87 -20.46
CA ALA A 37 22.78 30.90 -19.45
C ALA A 37 21.62 29.99 -19.03
N HIS A 38 20.43 30.55 -18.87
CA HIS A 38 19.24 29.81 -18.41
C HIS A 38 18.39 29.24 -19.56
N MET A 39 18.79 29.44 -20.81
CA MET A 39 18.05 28.89 -21.96
C MET A 39 18.13 27.35 -21.92
N GLY A 40 16.96 26.70 -21.90
CA GLY A 40 16.86 25.24 -21.78
C GLY A 40 17.11 24.69 -20.36
N MET A 41 17.24 25.54 -19.36
CA MET A 41 17.40 25.11 -17.98
C MET A 41 16.13 24.43 -17.46
N VAL A 42 16.31 23.30 -16.78
CA VAL A 42 15.23 22.59 -16.10
C VAL A 42 15.28 22.87 -14.60
N ARG A 43 14.16 23.26 -14.04
CA ARG A 43 14.07 23.57 -12.61
C ARG A 43 14.14 22.33 -11.74
N ASN A 44 13.48 21.24 -12.17
CA ASN A 44 13.47 19.96 -11.50
C ASN A 44 14.20 18.90 -12.33
N PRO A 45 15.48 18.61 -12.04
CA PRO A 45 16.24 17.58 -12.75
C PRO A 45 15.71 16.15 -12.55
N GLY A 46 15.00 15.89 -11.47
CA GLY A 46 14.43 14.57 -11.18
C GLY A 46 13.16 14.24 -11.97
N ASP A 47 12.56 15.19 -12.66
CA ASP A 47 11.36 14.98 -13.45
C ASP A 47 11.59 13.92 -14.54
N LEU A 48 10.77 12.87 -14.57
CA LEU A 48 10.95 11.73 -15.47
C LEU A 48 10.93 12.11 -16.96
N ARG A 49 10.36 13.27 -17.33
CA ARG A 49 10.35 13.77 -18.70
C ARG A 49 11.73 14.27 -19.17
N VAL A 50 12.61 14.56 -18.24
CA VAL A 50 13.96 15.06 -18.53
C VAL A 50 15.06 14.23 -17.85
N ALA A 51 14.69 13.30 -16.99
CA ALA A 51 15.61 12.52 -16.16
C ALA A 51 16.70 11.79 -16.95
N ASP A 52 16.42 11.37 -18.18
CA ASP A 52 17.43 10.74 -19.05
C ASP A 52 18.62 11.65 -19.37
N ARG A 53 18.39 12.96 -19.40
CA ARG A 53 19.42 13.97 -19.73
C ARG A 53 20.06 14.60 -18.50
N THR A 54 19.51 14.33 -17.32
CA THR A 54 19.92 14.88 -16.03
C THR A 54 20.43 13.77 -15.11
N CYS A 55 19.61 13.26 -14.19
CA CYS A 55 20.01 12.17 -13.28
C CYS A 55 20.48 10.91 -14.02
N GLY A 56 19.87 10.58 -15.16
CA GLY A 56 20.18 9.42 -15.99
C GLY A 56 21.21 9.69 -17.09
N SER A 57 21.85 10.86 -17.12
CA SER A 57 22.87 11.16 -18.14
C SER A 57 24.05 10.15 -18.09
N ALA A 58 24.80 10.04 -19.18
CA ALA A 58 25.88 9.05 -19.33
C ALA A 58 26.86 9.06 -18.14
N GLY A 59 27.05 7.89 -17.55
CA GLY A 59 27.91 7.68 -16.38
C GLY A 59 27.28 8.03 -15.03
N CYS A 60 25.96 8.42 -15.01
CA CYS A 60 25.22 8.69 -13.78
C CYS A 60 24.23 7.54 -13.46
N HIS A 61 22.94 7.82 -13.35
CA HIS A 61 21.92 6.88 -12.87
C HIS A 61 20.97 6.37 -13.98
N GLY A 62 21.47 6.13 -15.19
CA GLY A 62 20.64 5.76 -16.35
C GLY A 62 19.82 4.49 -16.13
N ASP A 63 20.45 3.44 -15.60
CA ASP A 63 19.81 2.18 -15.26
C ASP A 63 18.69 2.36 -14.20
N VAL A 64 18.89 3.23 -13.23
CA VAL A 64 17.90 3.52 -12.20
C VAL A 64 16.73 4.30 -12.78
N VAL A 65 16.98 5.26 -13.68
CA VAL A 65 15.92 6.02 -14.36
C VAL A 65 15.01 5.08 -15.17
N ASP A 66 15.59 4.15 -15.93
CA ASP A 66 14.82 3.17 -16.70
C ASP A 66 14.00 2.24 -15.80
N ARG A 67 14.56 1.82 -14.68
CA ARG A 67 13.85 1.02 -13.69
C ARG A 67 12.65 1.77 -13.12
N VAL A 68 12.83 3.03 -12.69
CA VAL A 68 11.76 3.86 -12.14
C VAL A 68 10.63 4.06 -13.15
N LYS A 69 10.95 4.30 -14.42
CA LYS A 69 9.95 4.50 -15.48
C LYS A 69 9.06 3.25 -15.68
N ASN A 70 9.61 2.06 -15.49
CA ASN A 70 8.88 0.79 -15.61
C ASN A 70 8.20 0.37 -14.29
N GLY A 71 8.58 0.97 -13.17
CA GLY A 71 8.03 0.63 -11.85
C GLY A 71 6.57 1.07 -11.67
N VAL A 72 5.84 0.37 -10.81
CA VAL A 72 4.39 0.58 -10.60
C VAL A 72 4.02 1.99 -10.16
N MET A 73 4.89 2.71 -9.43
CA MET A 73 4.64 4.11 -9.02
C MET A 73 4.70 5.09 -10.20
N ALA A 74 5.40 4.75 -11.26
CA ALA A 74 5.41 5.54 -12.49
C ALA A 74 4.31 5.10 -13.45
N THR A 75 4.09 3.80 -13.61
CA THR A 75 3.14 3.26 -14.59
C THR A 75 1.69 3.32 -14.14
N ASN A 76 1.41 3.17 -12.83
CA ASN A 76 0.07 3.01 -12.26
C ASN A 76 -0.77 1.92 -12.98
N ALA A 77 -0.11 0.95 -13.59
CA ALA A 77 -0.73 -0.05 -14.46
C ALA A 77 -1.90 -0.79 -13.76
N GLY A 78 -1.72 -1.26 -12.53
CA GLY A 78 -2.75 -1.96 -11.79
C GLY A 78 -4.02 -1.12 -11.55
N ILE A 79 -3.87 0.18 -11.27
CA ILE A 79 -5.01 1.10 -11.09
C ILE A 79 -5.77 1.26 -12.40
N LEU A 80 -5.04 1.49 -13.49
CA LEU A 80 -5.62 1.68 -14.82
C LEU A 80 -6.36 0.45 -15.31
N GLN A 81 -5.77 -0.73 -15.10
CA GLN A 81 -6.38 -2.01 -15.45
C GLN A 81 -7.67 -2.25 -14.65
N THR A 82 -7.62 -2.03 -13.34
CA THR A 82 -8.79 -2.19 -12.46
C THR A 82 -9.94 -1.29 -12.89
N LEU A 83 -9.68 -0.02 -13.18
CA LEU A 83 -10.70 0.91 -13.64
C LEU A 83 -11.32 0.47 -14.97
N ARG A 84 -10.52 0.08 -15.94
CA ARG A 84 -11.03 -0.40 -17.24
C ARG A 84 -11.85 -1.66 -17.09
N SER A 85 -11.43 -2.60 -16.25
CA SER A 85 -12.20 -3.82 -16.03
C SER A 85 -13.58 -3.52 -15.41
N HIS A 86 -13.67 -2.57 -14.50
CA HIS A 86 -14.94 -2.19 -13.87
C HIS A 86 -15.90 -1.46 -14.81
N TRP A 87 -15.38 -0.58 -15.67
CA TRP A 87 -16.20 0.21 -16.60
C TRP A 87 -16.56 -0.53 -17.88
N GLN A 88 -15.63 -1.30 -18.42
CA GLN A 88 -15.75 -1.88 -19.76
C GLN A 88 -15.94 -3.39 -19.78
N GLY A 89 -15.74 -4.09 -18.66
CA GLY A 89 -15.79 -5.56 -18.59
C GLY A 89 -14.71 -6.24 -19.42
N LEU A 90 -13.75 -5.51 -19.93
CA LEU A 90 -12.70 -6.01 -20.82
C LEU A 90 -11.49 -6.45 -19.99
N LYS A 91 -10.86 -7.55 -20.43
CA LYS A 91 -9.49 -7.81 -20.00
C LYS A 91 -8.61 -6.68 -20.52
N PRO A 92 -7.90 -5.95 -19.67
CA PRO A 92 -7.21 -4.76 -20.07
C PRO A 92 -6.03 -5.06 -21.00
N LEU A 93 -5.92 -4.28 -22.06
CA LEU A 93 -4.67 -4.08 -22.77
C LEU A 93 -3.67 -3.40 -21.81
N ARG A 94 -2.40 -3.73 -21.94
CA ARG A 94 -1.33 -3.04 -21.21
C ARG A 94 -1.52 -1.54 -21.32
N THR A 95 -1.71 -0.89 -20.19
CA THR A 95 -1.91 0.56 -20.11
C THR A 95 -1.06 1.08 -18.97
N ASP A 96 -0.37 2.18 -19.23
CA ASP A 96 0.38 2.91 -18.22
C ASP A 96 0.19 4.42 -18.38
N VAL A 97 0.60 5.18 -17.37
CA VAL A 97 0.49 6.64 -17.39
C VAL A 97 1.23 7.27 -18.56
N GLN A 98 2.39 6.73 -18.93
CA GLN A 98 3.20 7.29 -20.03
C GLN A 98 2.43 7.24 -21.34
N LEU A 99 1.68 6.18 -21.62
CA LEU A 99 0.84 6.09 -22.80
C LEU A 99 -0.30 7.13 -22.77
N LEU A 100 -0.81 7.46 -21.58
CA LEU A 100 -1.90 8.42 -21.42
C LEU A 100 -1.45 9.89 -21.53
N LEU A 101 -0.16 10.20 -21.33
CA LEU A 101 0.36 11.58 -21.37
C LEU A 101 0.16 12.27 -22.70
N GLY A 102 0.08 11.53 -23.81
CA GLY A 102 -0.11 12.06 -25.16
C GLY A 102 -1.47 11.77 -25.79
N GLN A 103 -2.42 11.22 -25.03
CA GLN A 103 -3.72 10.79 -25.55
C GLN A 103 -4.86 11.68 -25.05
N GLU A 104 -5.74 12.08 -25.96
CA GLU A 104 -7.07 12.57 -25.60
C GLU A 104 -7.97 11.37 -25.26
N THR A 105 -8.59 11.40 -24.08
CA THR A 105 -9.49 10.35 -23.58
C THR A 105 -10.95 10.79 -23.64
N ALA A 106 -11.30 11.61 -24.64
CA ALA A 106 -12.66 12.07 -24.82
C ALA A 106 -13.62 10.86 -24.98
N GLY A 107 -14.61 10.78 -24.09
CA GLY A 107 -15.59 9.69 -24.11
C GLY A 107 -15.27 8.48 -23.21
N ASP A 108 -14.04 8.31 -22.73
CA ASP A 108 -13.67 7.24 -21.80
C ASP A 108 -13.79 7.72 -20.34
N LEU A 109 -14.92 7.43 -19.68
CA LEU A 109 -15.16 7.84 -18.29
C LEU A 109 -14.21 7.17 -17.28
N ALA A 110 -13.75 5.95 -17.55
CA ALA A 110 -12.78 5.29 -16.69
C ALA A 110 -11.45 6.04 -16.67
N MET A 111 -10.99 6.47 -17.84
CA MET A 111 -9.76 7.25 -17.94
C MET A 111 -9.94 8.69 -17.48
N ASP A 112 -11.11 9.30 -17.70
CA ASP A 112 -11.43 10.61 -17.14
C ASP A 112 -11.45 10.56 -15.59
N TYR A 113 -12.03 9.51 -15.02
CA TYR A 113 -11.97 9.29 -13.56
C TYR A 113 -10.53 9.16 -13.07
N TYR A 114 -9.71 8.35 -13.74
CA TYR A 114 -8.30 8.23 -13.38
C TYR A 114 -7.60 9.58 -13.39
N ARG A 115 -7.72 10.34 -14.48
CA ARG A 115 -7.05 11.63 -14.68
C ARG A 115 -7.40 12.65 -13.63
N LYS A 116 -8.67 12.68 -13.19
CA LYS A 116 -9.20 13.67 -12.24
C LYS A 116 -9.12 13.23 -10.79
N MET A 117 -9.30 11.92 -10.51
CA MET A 117 -9.45 11.42 -9.16
C MET A 117 -8.23 10.63 -8.66
N CYS A 118 -7.47 9.97 -9.53
CA CYS A 118 -6.35 9.11 -9.15
C CYS A 118 -4.98 9.66 -9.54
N ALA A 119 -4.88 10.33 -10.68
CA ALA A 119 -3.61 10.76 -11.28
C ALA A 119 -2.87 11.87 -10.52
N GLY A 120 -3.32 12.24 -9.34
CA GLY A 120 -2.57 13.14 -8.45
C GLY A 120 -1.35 12.48 -7.78
N CYS A 121 -1.19 11.16 -7.90
CA CYS A 121 -0.19 10.38 -7.14
C CYS A 121 0.65 9.47 -8.06
N HIS A 122 1.25 10.02 -9.11
CA HIS A 122 2.21 9.28 -9.94
C HIS A 122 3.46 10.09 -10.23
N LEU A 123 4.57 9.42 -10.53
CA LEU A 123 5.87 10.07 -10.68
C LEU A 123 6.03 10.92 -11.96
N TRP A 124 5.23 10.68 -13.00
CA TRP A 124 5.21 11.51 -14.22
C TRP A 124 4.50 12.85 -14.05
N LYS A 125 3.77 13.05 -12.96
CA LYS A 125 3.06 14.29 -12.72
C LYS A 125 4.05 15.44 -12.59
N PRO A 126 3.83 16.57 -13.33
CA PRO A 126 4.61 17.77 -13.10
C PRO A 126 4.41 18.27 -11.69
N ARG A 127 5.51 18.60 -11.04
CA ARG A 127 5.46 19.25 -9.72
C ARG A 127 5.17 20.74 -9.88
N ASP A 128 4.17 21.23 -9.18
CA ASP A 128 3.87 22.66 -9.07
C ASP A 128 3.81 23.05 -7.59
N ASP A 129 4.92 23.56 -7.11
CA ASP A 129 5.11 23.95 -5.72
C ASP A 129 4.25 25.13 -5.27
N ARG A 130 3.63 25.86 -6.20
CA ARG A 130 2.77 27.01 -5.93
C ARG A 130 1.32 26.63 -5.69
N ARG A 131 0.96 25.37 -5.99
CA ARG A 131 -0.36 24.82 -5.78
C ARG A 131 -0.48 24.22 -4.37
N ASP A 132 -1.59 23.56 -4.16
CA ASP A 132 -1.86 22.75 -2.99
C ASP A 132 -0.90 21.53 -2.88
N GLU A 133 -1.09 20.74 -1.88
CA GLU A 133 -0.26 19.56 -1.63
C GLU A 133 -0.30 18.52 -2.74
N VAL A 134 -1.40 18.42 -3.48
CA VAL A 134 -1.46 17.52 -4.65
C VAL A 134 -0.56 18.06 -5.74
N GLY A 135 -0.49 19.38 -5.91
CA GLY A 135 0.46 20.05 -6.81
C GLY A 135 1.91 19.69 -6.50
N ARG A 136 2.25 19.62 -5.23
CA ARG A 136 3.63 19.31 -4.77
C ARG A 136 4.06 17.87 -4.97
N ARG A 137 3.16 16.94 -5.25
CA ARG A 137 3.51 15.55 -5.57
C ARG A 137 4.03 15.44 -6.98
N GLY A 138 4.74 14.39 -7.26
CA GLY A 138 5.32 14.11 -8.58
C GLY A 138 6.66 14.79 -8.78
N GLY A 139 7.09 14.88 -10.03
CA GLY A 139 8.43 15.38 -10.35
C GLY A 139 9.50 14.31 -10.28
N GLY A 140 9.12 13.03 -10.38
CA GLY A 140 10.00 11.90 -10.53
C GLY A 140 10.91 11.65 -9.33
N CYS A 141 12.22 11.55 -9.58
CA CYS A 141 13.21 11.24 -8.54
C CYS A 141 13.19 12.23 -7.37
N SER A 142 12.93 13.51 -7.66
CA SER A 142 12.90 14.56 -6.65
C SER A 142 11.77 14.39 -5.63
N ASP A 143 10.70 13.67 -5.99
CA ASP A 143 9.57 13.45 -5.10
C ASP A 143 9.92 12.65 -3.85
N CYS A 144 10.93 11.77 -3.99
CA CYS A 144 11.46 10.95 -2.91
C CYS A 144 12.78 11.51 -2.37
N HIS A 145 13.70 11.92 -3.24
CA HIS A 145 15.09 12.17 -2.90
C HIS A 145 15.41 13.60 -2.45
N VAL A 146 14.48 14.55 -2.52
CA VAL A 146 14.67 15.89 -1.95
C VAL A 146 14.27 15.88 -0.48
N ALA A 147 15.24 16.18 0.41
CA ALA A 147 15.08 16.02 1.84
C ALA A 147 14.22 17.11 2.50
N ASP A 148 14.27 18.33 2.01
CA ASP A 148 13.57 19.48 2.58
C ASP A 148 12.84 20.26 1.49
N GLU A 149 11.59 19.88 1.31
CA GLU A 149 10.75 20.47 0.28
C GLU A 149 10.37 21.93 0.59
N THR A 150 10.24 22.29 1.86
CA THR A 150 9.74 23.60 2.26
C THR A 150 10.73 24.72 1.98
N GLN A 151 12.03 24.42 2.05
CA GLN A 151 13.08 25.38 1.72
C GLN A 151 13.34 25.50 0.22
N ALA A 152 13.10 24.41 -0.55
CA ALA A 152 13.36 24.36 -1.98
C ALA A 152 12.46 25.29 -2.81
N ILE A 153 11.27 25.59 -2.30
CA ILE A 153 10.17 26.11 -3.10
C ILE A 153 10.19 27.64 -3.22
N ALA A 154 10.69 28.33 -2.19
CA ALA A 154 10.45 29.76 -2.03
C ALA A 154 11.60 30.68 -2.41
N GLN A 155 12.81 30.15 -2.58
CA GLN A 155 14.00 31.00 -2.72
C GLN A 155 14.35 31.31 -4.18
N LYS A 156 14.41 32.61 -4.50
CA LYS A 156 15.10 33.08 -5.71
C LYS A 156 16.59 33.15 -5.40
N ILE A 157 17.42 32.59 -6.29
CA ILE A 157 18.86 32.78 -6.21
C ILE A 157 19.17 34.23 -6.58
N VAL A 158 19.63 35.02 -5.61
CA VAL A 158 19.99 36.42 -5.77
C VAL A 158 21.51 36.53 -5.76
N LYS A 159 22.07 37.27 -6.71
CA LYS A 159 23.52 37.52 -6.77
C LYS A 159 24.06 38.06 -5.47
N GLY A 160 25.09 37.44 -4.95
CA GLY A 160 25.76 37.85 -3.70
C GLY A 160 25.12 37.35 -2.41
N GLN A 161 23.96 36.67 -2.47
CA GLN A 161 23.35 36.00 -1.35
C GLN A 161 23.68 34.50 -1.33
N THR A 162 23.83 33.96 -0.13
CA THR A 162 24.00 32.50 0.04
C THR A 162 22.67 31.81 -0.28
N PHE A 163 22.72 30.85 -1.19
CA PHE A 163 21.60 29.99 -1.50
C PHE A 163 21.89 28.57 -1.01
N HIS A 164 21.03 28.06 -0.16
CA HIS A 164 21.11 26.66 0.27
C HIS A 164 20.36 25.81 -0.73
N HIS A 165 21.11 25.00 -1.50
CA HIS A 165 20.51 24.05 -2.41
C HIS A 165 19.71 23.01 -1.60
N PRO A 166 18.50 22.62 -2.05
CA PRO A 166 17.79 21.53 -1.41
C PRO A 166 18.65 20.27 -1.32
N GLY A 167 18.69 19.67 -0.13
CA GLY A 167 19.49 18.48 0.09
C GLY A 167 18.97 17.29 -0.69
N LEU A 168 19.87 16.51 -1.29
CA LEU A 168 19.56 15.20 -1.83
C LEU A 168 19.84 14.13 -0.77
N THR A 169 18.96 13.14 -0.68
CA THR A 169 19.09 12.07 0.30
C THR A 169 18.62 10.73 -0.21
N THR A 170 19.27 9.67 0.23
CA THR A 170 18.78 8.29 0.12
C THR A 170 18.11 7.82 1.41
N ARG A 171 18.14 8.65 2.44
CA ARG A 171 17.43 8.45 3.71
C ARG A 171 16.09 9.11 3.63
N ILE A 172 15.23 8.55 2.78
CA ILE A 172 13.96 9.12 2.45
C ILE A 172 13.07 9.11 3.69
N PRO A 173 12.61 10.29 4.17
CA PRO A 173 11.71 10.35 5.30
C PRO A 173 10.35 9.77 4.93
N SER A 174 9.68 9.13 5.89
CA SER A 174 8.36 8.53 5.69
C SER A 174 7.32 9.53 5.19
N ASP A 175 7.47 10.83 5.50
CA ASP A 175 6.59 11.89 5.01
C ASP A 175 6.58 12.00 3.48
N ASN A 176 7.69 11.71 2.81
CA ASN A 176 7.75 11.66 1.34
C ASN A 176 6.92 10.51 0.76
N CYS A 177 6.72 9.43 1.50
CA CYS A 177 5.85 8.32 1.12
C CYS A 177 4.38 8.66 1.40
N VAL A 178 4.11 9.16 2.61
CA VAL A 178 2.74 9.43 3.10
C VAL A 178 2.02 10.47 2.26
N LYS A 179 2.71 11.43 1.66
CA LYS A 179 2.06 12.42 0.78
C LYS A 179 1.26 11.80 -0.38
N CYS A 180 1.61 10.60 -0.82
CA CYS A 180 0.85 9.81 -1.81
C CYS A 180 0.14 8.63 -1.18
N HIS A 181 0.81 7.88 -0.29
CA HIS A 181 0.26 6.68 0.37
C HIS A 181 -0.68 7.02 1.54
N ASN A 182 -1.52 8.03 1.40
CA ASN A 182 -2.56 8.43 2.35
C ASN A 182 -3.99 8.24 1.82
N ARG A 183 -4.12 7.69 0.61
CA ARG A 183 -5.39 7.45 -0.08
C ARG A 183 -5.64 5.96 -0.24
N SER A 184 -6.87 5.63 -0.69
CA SER A 184 -7.32 4.25 -0.83
C SER A 184 -7.13 3.48 0.47
N ALA A 185 -6.37 2.44 0.49
CA ALA A 185 -6.09 1.68 1.71
C ALA A 185 -5.35 2.48 2.81
N ARG A 186 -4.91 3.70 2.53
CA ARG A 186 -4.25 4.62 3.49
C ARG A 186 -3.07 4.00 4.23
N ILE A 187 -2.33 3.11 3.59
CA ILE A 187 -1.25 2.31 4.19
C ILE A 187 -0.25 3.20 4.94
N GLY A 188 0.15 4.33 4.37
CA GLY A 188 1.08 5.25 5.03
C GLY A 188 0.52 5.88 6.30
N LEU A 189 -0.78 6.14 6.38
CA LEU A 189 -1.41 6.65 7.59
C LEU A 189 -1.66 5.54 8.62
N SER A 190 -2.14 4.37 8.18
CA SER A 190 -2.43 3.25 9.08
C SER A 190 -1.19 2.71 9.76
N TYR A 191 -0.04 2.73 9.08
CA TYR A 191 1.25 2.39 9.68
C TYR A 191 1.56 3.22 10.95
N PHE A 192 1.22 4.51 10.93
CA PHE A 192 1.36 5.41 12.08
C PHE A 192 0.13 5.47 12.99
N GLY A 193 -0.83 4.57 12.84
CA GLY A 193 -2.05 4.53 13.65
C GLY A 193 -2.97 5.71 13.41
N ARG A 194 -3.03 6.23 12.19
CA ARG A 194 -3.86 7.36 11.82
C ARG A 194 -4.91 6.94 10.80
N TYR A 195 -6.13 7.34 11.07
CA TYR A 195 -7.24 7.21 10.14
C TYR A 195 -7.86 8.59 9.93
N GLU A 196 -8.06 8.96 8.69
CA GLU A 196 -8.67 10.23 8.34
C GLU A 196 -10.18 10.18 8.58
N SER A 197 -10.67 11.01 9.49
CA SER A 197 -12.08 11.04 9.85
C SER A 197 -12.97 11.51 8.69
N GLU A 198 -14.25 11.25 8.79
CA GLU A 198 -15.26 11.72 7.85
C GLU A 198 -15.28 13.24 7.69
N GLY A 199 -15.82 13.71 6.59
CA GLY A 199 -15.98 15.13 6.26
C GLY A 199 -14.81 15.73 5.51
N TYR A 200 -13.77 14.99 5.32
CA TYR A 200 -12.66 15.33 4.45
C TYR A 200 -12.67 14.37 3.28
N GLY A 201 -13.51 14.56 2.36
CA GLY A 201 -13.58 13.78 1.17
C GLY A 201 -12.23 13.52 0.50
N THR A 202 -12.23 13.12 -0.71
CA THR A 202 -11.01 13.03 -1.49
C THR A 202 -10.39 14.43 -1.57
N PRO A 203 -9.09 14.60 -1.79
CA PRO A 203 -8.47 15.91 -1.98
C PRO A 203 -9.06 16.67 -3.17
N TYR A 204 -9.96 16.05 -3.88
CA TYR A 204 -10.65 16.58 -5.07
C TYR A 204 -12.10 16.92 -4.82
N GLU A 205 -12.63 16.65 -3.63
CA GLU A 205 -13.96 17.07 -3.25
C GLU A 205 -13.97 18.55 -2.90
N GLY A 206 -14.85 19.27 -3.51
CA GLY A 206 -15.01 20.69 -3.36
C GLY A 206 -14.87 21.43 -4.70
N SER A 207 -15.48 22.59 -4.81
CA SER A 207 -15.24 23.49 -5.93
C SER A 207 -13.74 23.83 -5.96
N GLY A 208 -13.12 23.83 -7.13
CA GLY A 208 -11.67 23.89 -7.32
C GLY A 208 -10.89 25.02 -6.63
N LEU A 209 -11.58 26.00 -6.05
CA LEU A 209 -10.99 27.05 -5.21
C LEU A 209 -10.85 26.65 -3.72
N ASN A 210 -11.55 25.60 -3.29
CA ASN A 210 -11.55 25.09 -1.92
C ASN A 210 -11.12 23.61 -1.83
N SER A 211 -10.31 23.15 -2.79
CA SER A 211 -9.68 21.84 -2.64
C SER A 211 -8.91 21.83 -1.33
N ARG A 212 -9.40 21.05 -0.36
CA ARG A 212 -8.76 20.97 0.95
C ARG A 212 -7.41 20.30 0.77
N THR A 213 -6.41 20.91 1.34
CA THR A 213 -5.06 20.35 1.33
C THR A 213 -5.03 19.05 2.11
N LEU A 214 -4.25 18.07 1.66
CA LEU A 214 -4.16 16.76 2.32
C LEU A 214 -3.63 16.83 3.75
N SER A 215 -2.82 17.83 4.08
CA SER A 215 -2.27 18.07 5.40
C SER A 215 -2.98 19.18 6.15
N GLY A 216 -3.76 20.03 5.46
CA GLY A 216 -4.47 21.12 6.13
C GLY A 216 -5.60 20.58 6.99
N ASN A 217 -5.80 21.09 8.17
CA ASN A 217 -6.96 20.95 9.06
C ASN A 217 -7.74 19.61 9.01
N ARG A 218 -7.04 18.50 8.78
CA ARG A 218 -7.65 17.17 8.80
C ARG A 218 -7.70 16.64 10.21
N PHE A 219 -8.85 16.10 10.58
CA PHE A 219 -8.98 15.39 11.82
C PHE A 219 -8.61 13.93 11.61
N TYR A 220 -7.76 13.43 12.46
CA TYR A 220 -7.39 12.02 12.48
C TYR A 220 -8.00 11.35 13.69
N LEU A 221 -8.60 10.20 13.48
CA LEU A 221 -8.79 9.23 14.54
C LEU A 221 -7.44 8.56 14.79
N HIS A 222 -7.07 8.44 16.05
CA HIS A 222 -5.88 7.74 16.45
C HIS A 222 -6.25 6.31 16.82
N LEU A 223 -5.71 5.37 16.08
CA LEU A 223 -5.87 3.94 16.26
C LEU A 223 -4.54 3.34 16.70
N GLN A 224 -4.50 2.03 16.89
CA GLN A 224 -3.24 1.36 17.21
C GLN A 224 -2.28 1.42 16.01
N PRO A 225 -1.09 2.01 16.17
CA PRO A 225 -0.08 2.00 15.11
C PRO A 225 0.52 0.61 14.96
N ASP A 226 1.12 0.36 13.79
CA ASP A 226 1.91 -0.83 13.53
C ASP A 226 3.03 -0.98 14.59
N VAL A 227 3.30 -2.20 15.01
CA VAL A 227 4.32 -2.49 16.02
C VAL A 227 5.72 -2.08 15.56
N HIS A 228 6.01 -2.16 14.25
CA HIS A 228 7.27 -1.75 13.68
C HIS A 228 7.46 -0.23 13.74
N ALA A 229 6.39 0.54 13.53
CA ALA A 229 6.41 2.00 13.72
C ALA A 229 6.54 2.38 15.19
N SER A 230 5.69 1.82 16.06
CA SER A 230 5.57 2.27 17.45
C SER A 230 6.70 1.78 18.35
N LYS A 231 7.05 0.49 18.28
CA LYS A 231 8.11 -0.11 19.11
C LYS A 231 9.45 -0.16 18.38
N GLY A 232 9.43 -0.49 17.08
CA GLY A 232 10.63 -0.55 16.26
C GLY A 232 11.16 0.82 15.85
N ARG A 233 10.30 1.84 15.87
CA ARG A 233 10.61 3.19 15.35
C ARG A 233 11.18 3.13 13.92
N MET A 234 10.62 2.20 13.13
CA MET A 234 11.07 1.93 11.77
C MET A 234 10.33 2.85 10.79
N ASP A 235 11.08 3.33 9.82
CA ASP A 235 10.56 4.08 8.69
C ASP A 235 10.17 3.15 7.51
N CYS A 236 9.46 3.68 6.53
CA CYS A 236 9.04 2.91 5.36
C CYS A 236 10.24 2.26 4.65
N ILE A 237 11.33 3.01 4.50
CA ILE A 237 12.56 2.53 3.85
C ILE A 237 13.28 1.43 4.62
N ASP A 238 13.00 1.25 5.91
CA ASP A 238 13.63 0.21 6.70
C ASP A 238 13.25 -1.19 6.23
N CYS A 239 12.02 -1.34 5.73
CA CYS A 239 11.51 -2.57 5.13
C CYS A 239 11.65 -2.55 3.61
N HIS A 240 11.16 -1.50 2.95
CA HIS A 240 11.09 -1.43 1.49
C HIS A 240 12.48 -1.25 0.86
N THR A 241 12.79 -2.11 -0.11
CA THR A 241 14.08 -2.12 -0.80
C THR A 241 14.13 -1.12 -1.96
N GLY A 242 15.33 -0.71 -2.35
CA GLY A 242 15.50 0.14 -3.52
C GLY A 242 14.98 -0.50 -4.81
N VAL A 243 15.15 -1.82 -4.95
CA VAL A 243 14.63 -2.59 -6.11
C VAL A 243 13.10 -2.53 -6.15
N GLU A 244 12.47 -2.64 -4.99
CA GLU A 244 11.02 -2.61 -4.88
C GLU A 244 10.45 -1.21 -5.16
N VAL A 245 11.05 -0.17 -4.57
CA VAL A 245 10.56 1.21 -4.67
C VAL A 245 10.89 1.85 -6.01
N MET A 246 12.08 1.62 -6.54
CA MET A 246 12.53 2.17 -7.82
C MET A 246 12.30 1.24 -9.01
N GLY A 247 11.73 0.04 -8.78
CA GLY A 247 11.51 -0.96 -9.82
C GLY A 247 12.73 -1.86 -10.06
N ASP A 248 12.50 -2.98 -10.69
CA ASP A 248 13.49 -4.00 -11.06
C ASP A 248 13.83 -3.97 -12.57
N GLY A 249 13.34 -2.96 -13.28
CA GLY A 249 13.50 -2.79 -14.72
C GLY A 249 12.40 -3.44 -15.55
N LYS A 250 11.55 -4.26 -14.96
CA LYS A 250 10.41 -4.89 -15.62
C LYS A 250 9.16 -4.04 -15.46
N HIS A 251 8.26 -4.15 -16.42
CA HIS A 251 6.92 -3.61 -16.29
C HIS A 251 6.05 -4.61 -15.52
N HIS A 252 5.38 -4.12 -14.49
CA HIS A 252 4.49 -4.90 -13.65
C HIS A 252 3.04 -4.41 -13.80
N ASP A 253 2.13 -5.33 -14.05
CA ASP A 253 0.69 -5.04 -14.12
C ASP A 253 0.05 -5.03 -12.73
N ASP A 254 0.72 -5.61 -11.74
CA ASP A 254 0.29 -5.70 -10.36
C ASP A 254 1.46 -5.41 -9.41
N ILE A 255 1.17 -4.70 -8.31
CA ILE A 255 2.14 -4.36 -7.27
C ILE A 255 2.77 -5.62 -6.66
N ASP A 256 2.02 -6.71 -6.51
CA ASP A 256 2.50 -7.94 -5.88
C ASP A 256 3.66 -8.58 -6.61
N THR A 257 3.72 -8.40 -7.92
CA THR A 257 4.82 -8.91 -8.74
C THR A 257 6.10 -8.06 -8.61
N GLN A 258 5.97 -6.79 -8.26
CA GLN A 258 7.12 -5.91 -7.96
C GLN A 258 7.57 -6.02 -6.50
N LEU A 259 6.66 -6.21 -5.55
CA LEU A 259 6.99 -6.34 -4.12
C LEU A 259 8.00 -7.46 -3.87
N ASP A 260 8.98 -7.18 -3.04
CA ASP A 260 10.08 -8.08 -2.71
C ASP A 260 10.14 -8.37 -1.20
N ILE A 261 9.80 -7.37 -0.38
CA ILE A 261 9.77 -7.53 1.08
C ILE A 261 8.55 -8.34 1.53
N THR A 262 8.78 -9.23 2.47
CA THR A 262 7.73 -9.99 3.16
C THR A 262 8.05 -10.09 4.64
N CYS A 263 7.08 -10.45 5.46
CA CYS A 263 7.30 -10.68 6.89
C CYS A 263 8.42 -11.72 7.13
N GLU A 264 8.43 -12.76 6.29
CA GLU A 264 9.40 -13.85 6.38
C GLU A 264 10.84 -13.38 6.08
N ALA A 265 11.02 -12.32 5.28
CA ALA A 265 12.35 -11.80 4.97
C ALA A 265 13.12 -11.36 6.23
N CYS A 266 12.40 -10.91 7.27
CA CYS A 266 12.98 -10.51 8.54
C CYS A 266 12.75 -11.55 9.66
N HIS A 267 11.56 -12.18 9.70
CA HIS A 267 11.20 -13.08 10.79
C HIS A 267 11.60 -14.55 10.55
N VAL A 268 11.87 -14.93 9.31
CA VAL A 268 12.40 -16.27 8.92
C VAL A 268 13.51 -16.07 7.88
N PRO A 269 14.52 -15.24 8.17
CA PRO A 269 15.47 -14.80 7.17
C PRO A 269 16.33 -15.94 6.64
N LYS A 270 16.71 -15.80 5.39
CA LYS A 270 17.81 -16.56 4.78
C LYS A 270 19.03 -15.66 4.74
N PHE A 271 20.13 -16.12 5.21
CA PHE A 271 21.37 -15.35 5.26
C PHE A 271 22.39 -15.85 4.24
N SER A 272 23.20 -14.95 3.71
CA SER A 272 24.33 -15.26 2.84
C SER A 272 25.59 -14.54 3.31
N LEU A 273 26.73 -15.27 3.23
CA LEU A 273 28.08 -14.72 3.34
C LEU A 273 28.75 -14.59 1.97
N ASN A 274 28.08 -14.99 0.89
CA ASN A 274 28.63 -14.99 -0.45
C ASN A 274 28.80 -13.56 -0.97
N GLU A 275 30.02 -13.08 -1.02
CA GLU A 275 30.32 -11.73 -1.52
C GLU A 275 29.89 -11.52 -2.98
N ALA A 276 29.86 -12.57 -3.80
CA ALA A 276 29.39 -12.47 -5.17
C ALA A 276 27.85 -12.22 -5.25
N GLU A 277 27.09 -12.87 -4.39
CA GLU A 277 25.64 -12.57 -4.26
C GLU A 277 25.41 -11.16 -3.71
N LEU A 278 26.21 -10.76 -2.72
CA LEU A 278 26.14 -9.43 -2.14
C LEU A 278 26.58 -8.34 -3.12
N ALA A 279 27.55 -8.62 -3.98
CA ALA A 279 28.03 -7.68 -5.00
C ALA A 279 27.04 -7.49 -6.16
N ALA A 280 26.18 -8.48 -6.41
CA ALA A 280 25.11 -8.39 -7.42
C ALA A 280 23.98 -7.46 -7.00
N THR A 281 23.90 -7.07 -5.71
CA THR A 281 22.94 -6.11 -5.24
C THR A 281 23.37 -4.69 -5.58
N GLU A 282 22.43 -3.80 -5.53
CA GLU A 282 22.61 -2.41 -5.95
C GLU A 282 23.85 -1.77 -5.31
N ARG A 283 24.79 -1.41 -6.15
CA ARG A 283 26.01 -0.70 -5.74
C ARG A 283 25.70 0.56 -4.92
N LEU A 284 24.64 1.27 -5.28
CA LEU A 284 24.19 2.46 -4.57
C LEU A 284 23.71 2.16 -3.14
N THR A 285 23.08 1.02 -2.91
CA THR A 285 22.67 0.61 -1.56
C THR A 285 23.87 0.43 -0.65
N ARG A 286 24.95 -0.19 -1.13
CA ARG A 286 26.21 -0.34 -0.37
C ARG A 286 26.86 0.99 -0.04
N LEU A 287 26.90 1.93 -1.00
CA LEU A 287 27.51 3.25 -0.78
C LEU A 287 26.79 4.07 0.30
N ASN A 288 25.52 3.79 0.53
CA ASN A 288 24.69 4.53 1.48
C ASN A 288 24.52 3.82 2.83
N GLU A 289 25.21 2.70 3.07
CA GLU A 289 25.18 2.02 4.36
C GLU A 289 25.80 2.89 5.46
N ARG A 290 25.01 3.15 6.49
CA ARG A 290 25.49 3.84 7.69
C ARG A 290 26.32 2.95 8.61
N VAL A 291 25.98 1.67 8.63
CA VAL A 291 26.66 0.68 9.44
C VAL A 291 27.30 -0.33 8.48
N PRO A 292 28.58 -0.20 8.19
CA PRO A 292 29.28 -1.12 7.29
C PRO A 292 29.13 -2.58 7.74
N VAL A 293 29.01 -3.49 6.78
CA VAL A 293 29.00 -4.93 7.08
C VAL A 293 30.39 -5.32 7.57
N SER A 294 30.49 -5.85 8.78
CA SER A 294 31.75 -6.29 9.35
C SER A 294 32.07 -7.73 8.96
N GLY A 295 33.36 -8.10 9.04
CA GLY A 295 33.79 -9.47 8.74
C GLY A 295 33.03 -10.51 9.59
N GLY A 296 32.54 -11.55 8.94
CA GLY A 296 31.79 -12.63 9.57
C GLY A 296 30.30 -12.33 9.82
N GLU A 297 29.77 -11.17 9.40
CA GLU A 297 28.33 -10.91 9.38
C GLU A 297 27.73 -11.48 8.10
N ALA A 298 26.66 -12.26 8.23
CA ALA A 298 25.83 -12.70 7.12
C ALA A 298 24.68 -11.73 6.92
N VAL A 299 24.37 -11.39 5.68
CA VAL A 299 23.31 -10.46 5.29
C VAL A 299 22.06 -11.25 4.90
N ALA A 300 20.90 -10.79 5.33
CA ALA A 300 19.63 -11.42 4.95
C ALA A 300 19.31 -11.17 3.47
N LEU A 301 18.66 -12.13 2.86
CA LEU A 301 18.16 -12.05 1.49
C LEU A 301 16.64 -12.09 1.46
N THR A 302 16.03 -11.27 0.61
CA THR A 302 14.61 -11.35 0.30
C THR A 302 14.31 -12.63 -0.49
N LYS A 303 13.03 -12.88 -0.75
CA LYS A 303 12.58 -13.98 -1.61
C LYS A 303 13.15 -13.90 -3.03
N LYS A 304 13.36 -12.69 -3.56
CA LYS A 304 13.93 -12.46 -4.89
C LYS A 304 15.47 -12.39 -4.90
N GLY A 305 16.11 -12.55 -3.75
CA GLY A 305 17.55 -12.51 -3.61
C GLY A 305 18.14 -11.12 -3.39
N THR A 306 17.31 -10.10 -3.16
CA THR A 306 17.81 -8.76 -2.81
C THR A 306 18.40 -8.78 -1.41
N ALA A 307 19.61 -8.24 -1.25
CA ALA A 307 20.28 -8.18 0.05
C ALA A 307 19.65 -7.09 0.93
N LEU A 308 19.28 -7.48 2.14
CA LEU A 308 18.85 -6.58 3.21
C LEU A 308 20.05 -6.24 4.08
N TYR A 309 20.88 -5.29 3.65
CA TYR A 309 22.11 -4.91 4.37
C TYR A 309 21.86 -4.41 5.80
N ASN A 310 20.67 -4.03 6.10
CA ASN A 310 20.25 -3.61 7.43
C ASN A 310 19.76 -4.77 8.32
N LEU A 311 19.70 -6.00 7.80
CA LEU A 311 19.36 -7.20 8.59
C LEU A 311 20.51 -8.21 8.51
N ARG A 312 21.15 -8.47 9.65
CA ARG A 312 22.40 -9.23 9.71
C ARG A 312 22.38 -10.27 10.81
N GLU A 313 23.08 -11.36 10.57
CA GLU A 313 23.32 -12.40 11.56
C GLU A 313 24.81 -12.50 11.87
N LYS A 314 25.13 -12.61 13.13
CA LYS A 314 26.46 -12.96 13.64
C LYS A 314 26.32 -13.82 14.88
N GLU A 315 26.99 -15.00 14.87
CA GLU A 315 27.02 -15.91 16.02
C GLU A 315 25.61 -16.28 16.54
N GLY A 316 24.66 -16.51 15.62
CA GLY A 316 23.28 -16.84 15.93
C GLY A 316 22.40 -15.68 16.41
N LYS A 317 22.93 -14.45 16.43
CA LYS A 317 22.19 -13.25 16.83
C LYS A 317 21.81 -12.43 15.61
N VAL A 318 20.52 -12.19 15.44
CA VAL A 318 20.00 -11.37 14.33
C VAL A 318 19.81 -9.94 14.78
N SER A 319 20.45 -9.02 14.08
CA SER A 319 20.41 -7.59 14.33
C SER A 319 19.85 -6.86 13.14
N PHE A 320 18.91 -5.97 13.41
CA PHE A 320 18.35 -5.05 12.44
C PHE A 320 18.87 -3.63 12.71
N TYR A 321 19.24 -2.92 11.67
CA TYR A 321 19.72 -1.54 11.75
C TYR A 321 18.78 -0.63 10.99
N ARG A 322 18.25 0.40 11.64
CA ARG A 322 17.42 1.40 10.97
C ARG A 322 18.24 2.19 9.97
N LYS A 323 17.74 2.35 8.76
CA LYS A 323 18.44 3.07 7.68
C LYS A 323 18.51 4.57 7.93
N ALA A 324 17.53 5.12 8.65
CA ALA A 324 17.50 6.55 8.96
C ALA A 324 18.61 7.01 9.90
N ASP A 325 18.87 6.30 10.98
CA ASP A 325 19.78 6.72 12.07
C ASP A 325 20.85 5.69 12.46
N GLY A 326 20.80 4.47 11.90
CA GLY A 326 21.66 3.36 12.26
C GLY A 326 21.33 2.69 13.60
N GLY A 327 20.20 3.03 14.20
CA GLY A 327 19.74 2.45 15.46
C GLY A 327 19.57 0.94 15.37
N ARG A 328 20.18 0.20 16.30
CA ARG A 328 20.16 -1.27 16.32
C ARG A 328 18.97 -1.80 17.08
N ILE A 329 18.31 -2.80 16.51
CA ILE A 329 17.24 -3.58 17.12
C ILE A 329 17.64 -5.05 17.10
N GLN A 330 17.55 -5.74 18.22
CA GLN A 330 17.70 -7.19 18.26
C GLN A 330 16.38 -7.82 17.82
N ILE A 331 16.43 -8.68 16.82
CA ILE A 331 15.25 -9.41 16.34
C ILE A 331 15.26 -10.83 16.91
N ASP A 332 14.17 -11.17 17.58
CA ASP A 332 13.89 -12.54 17.90
C ASP A 332 13.40 -13.24 16.63
N THR A 333 14.19 -14.18 16.14
CA THR A 333 13.78 -14.96 14.97
C THR A 333 12.57 -15.81 15.32
N PHE A 334 11.65 -15.83 14.38
CA PHE A 334 10.44 -16.59 14.49
C PHE A 334 10.69 -18.09 14.65
N SER A 335 10.15 -18.66 15.70
CA SER A 335 10.13 -20.11 15.84
C SER A 335 8.87 -20.69 15.22
N ARG A 336 9.03 -21.34 14.04
CA ARG A 336 7.97 -22.18 13.47
C ARG A 336 7.59 -23.34 14.39
N GLN A 337 8.34 -23.53 15.49
CA GLN A 337 8.10 -24.62 16.41
C GLN A 337 6.98 -24.35 17.42
N LYS A 338 6.53 -23.10 17.55
CA LYS A 338 5.47 -22.75 18.47
C LYS A 338 4.11 -23.29 18.01
N PRO A 339 3.25 -23.80 18.92
CA PRO A 339 1.99 -24.46 18.57
C PRO A 339 1.10 -23.63 17.65
N TYR A 340 0.96 -22.34 17.89
CA TYR A 340 0.10 -21.44 17.12
C TYR A 340 0.54 -21.25 15.65
N HIS A 341 1.79 -21.57 15.30
CA HIS A 341 2.28 -21.54 13.93
C HIS A 341 2.24 -22.90 13.21
N ARG A 342 1.74 -23.94 13.91
CA ARG A 342 1.67 -25.32 13.39
C ARG A 342 0.27 -25.92 13.49
N LEU A 343 -0.73 -25.07 13.69
CA LEU A 343 -2.11 -25.55 13.75
C LEU A 343 -2.51 -26.19 12.43
N SER A 344 -3.01 -27.42 12.51
CA SER A 344 -3.59 -28.12 11.39
C SER A 344 -4.75 -27.30 10.79
N GLY A 345 -4.78 -27.15 9.47
CA GLY A 345 -5.76 -26.33 8.77
C GLY A 345 -5.39 -24.84 8.64
N HIS A 346 -4.28 -24.40 9.26
CA HIS A 346 -3.81 -23.03 9.18
C HIS A 346 -2.60 -22.84 8.25
N GLU A 347 -2.20 -23.84 7.50
CA GLU A 347 -1.00 -23.82 6.66
C GLU A 347 -1.08 -22.76 5.55
N ARG A 348 -2.31 -22.35 5.19
CA ARG A 348 -2.57 -21.34 4.16
C ARG A 348 -2.74 -19.93 4.71
N ILE A 349 -2.75 -19.74 6.03
CA ILE A 349 -2.96 -18.42 6.64
C ILE A 349 -1.71 -17.58 6.45
N SER A 350 -1.88 -16.35 5.95
CA SER A 350 -0.80 -15.36 5.88
C SER A 350 -0.52 -14.76 7.26
N CYS A 351 0.68 -14.24 7.44
CA CYS A 351 1.03 -13.54 8.67
C CYS A 351 0.06 -12.38 8.94
N GLN A 352 -0.30 -11.64 7.89
CA GLN A 352 -1.22 -10.51 7.97
C GLN A 352 -2.62 -10.92 8.42
N ALA A 353 -3.11 -12.09 8.03
CA ALA A 353 -4.43 -12.56 8.46
C ALA A 353 -4.54 -12.73 9.97
N CYS A 354 -3.44 -13.13 10.64
CA CYS A 354 -3.37 -13.25 12.09
C CYS A 354 -2.93 -11.98 12.81
N HIS A 355 -1.99 -11.23 12.20
CA HIS A 355 -1.27 -10.16 12.90
C HIS A 355 -1.77 -8.75 12.56
N SER A 356 -2.67 -8.54 11.59
CA SER A 356 -3.25 -7.22 11.34
C SER A 356 -4.25 -6.85 12.42
N GLY A 357 -4.03 -5.73 13.12
CA GLY A 357 -4.89 -5.27 14.19
C GLY A 357 -6.20 -4.68 13.68
N TRP A 358 -6.16 -3.92 12.58
CA TRP A 358 -7.32 -3.31 11.96
C TRP A 358 -7.05 -2.99 10.49
N MET A 359 -8.11 -2.72 9.74
CA MET A 359 -8.03 -2.40 8.32
C MET A 359 -9.17 -1.47 7.93
N ILE A 360 -8.90 -0.57 7.00
CA ILE A 360 -9.94 0.28 6.42
C ILE A 360 -10.75 -0.53 5.42
N GLN A 361 -12.06 -0.50 5.57
CA GLN A 361 -13.02 -1.18 4.72
C GLN A 361 -14.12 -0.19 4.34
N CYS A 362 -14.33 0.01 3.03
CA CYS A 362 -15.22 1.03 2.51
C CYS A 362 -16.41 0.41 1.79
N TYR A 363 -17.62 0.86 2.15
CA TYR A 363 -18.86 0.36 1.61
C TYR A 363 -19.79 1.51 1.23
N GLY A 364 -20.56 1.35 0.15
CA GLY A 364 -21.62 2.23 -0.23
C GLY A 364 -21.20 3.63 -0.68
N CYS A 365 -20.02 3.78 -1.27
CA CYS A 365 -19.60 5.04 -1.86
C CYS A 365 -20.44 5.35 -3.10
N HIS A 366 -20.94 6.58 -3.20
CA HIS A 366 -21.62 7.09 -4.38
C HIS A 366 -20.67 7.96 -5.18
N LEU A 367 -20.46 7.58 -6.43
CA LEU A 367 -19.61 8.25 -7.39
C LEU A 367 -20.46 8.77 -8.53
N THR A 368 -20.55 10.09 -8.69
CA THR A 368 -21.36 10.72 -9.72
C THR A 368 -20.47 11.51 -10.67
N TYR A 369 -20.57 11.23 -11.96
CA TYR A 369 -20.01 12.09 -12.99
C TYR A 369 -21.05 13.13 -13.40
N ARG A 370 -20.63 14.41 -13.35
CA ARG A 370 -21.41 15.53 -13.83
C ARG A 370 -20.78 16.10 -15.08
N GLU A 371 -21.53 16.15 -16.16
CA GLU A 371 -21.08 16.72 -17.43
C GLU A 371 -20.84 18.23 -17.33
N SER A 372 -21.61 18.90 -16.47
CA SER A 372 -21.46 20.32 -16.21
C SER A 372 -20.28 20.60 -15.26
N GLY A 373 -19.54 21.67 -15.54
CA GLY A 373 -18.41 22.11 -14.72
C GLY A 373 -17.07 21.64 -15.25
N GLN A 374 -16.05 21.85 -14.44
CA GLN A 374 -14.66 21.50 -14.76
C GLN A 374 -13.96 20.96 -13.53
N GLN A 375 -12.96 20.14 -13.75
CA GLN A 375 -12.08 19.61 -12.71
C GLN A 375 -10.65 19.51 -13.25
N VAL A 376 -9.67 19.65 -12.35
CA VAL A 376 -8.26 19.53 -12.73
C VAL A 376 -7.96 18.12 -13.23
N ASP A 377 -7.43 18.05 -14.43
CA ASP A 377 -6.79 16.87 -14.99
C ASP A 377 -5.33 16.84 -14.52
N TRP A 378 -4.99 15.89 -13.68
CA TRP A 378 -3.67 15.83 -13.08
C TRP A 378 -2.55 15.35 -14.01
N LEU A 379 -2.87 14.83 -15.19
CA LEU A 379 -1.87 14.52 -16.21
C LEU A 379 -1.40 15.79 -16.94
N THR A 380 -2.33 16.72 -17.21
CA THR A 380 -2.01 17.99 -17.87
C THR A 380 -1.76 19.14 -16.90
N GLY A 381 -2.28 19.03 -15.68
CA GLY A 381 -2.27 20.10 -14.70
C GLY A 381 -3.27 21.23 -14.99
N ALA A 382 -4.12 21.08 -16.00
CA ALA A 382 -5.12 22.06 -16.42
C ALA A 382 -6.55 21.57 -16.13
N PRO A 383 -7.53 22.48 -15.94
CA PRO A 383 -8.93 22.10 -15.87
C PRO A 383 -9.40 21.47 -17.20
N SER A 384 -10.22 20.42 -17.10
CA SER A 384 -10.92 19.81 -18.22
C SER A 384 -12.41 19.68 -17.93
N ALA A 385 -13.24 19.53 -19.00
CA ALA A 385 -14.69 19.46 -18.88
C ALA A 385 -15.17 18.25 -18.08
N GLY A 386 -16.27 18.43 -17.37
CA GLY A 386 -16.85 17.42 -16.49
C GLY A 386 -16.16 17.34 -15.12
N ARG A 387 -16.90 16.88 -14.15
CA ARG A 387 -16.39 16.72 -12.78
C ARG A 387 -16.94 15.47 -12.11
N TRP A 388 -16.18 14.96 -11.15
CA TRP A 388 -16.54 13.83 -10.31
C TRP A 388 -16.92 14.29 -8.91
N GLU A 389 -18.01 13.77 -8.41
CA GLU A 389 -18.45 13.93 -7.02
C GLU A 389 -18.43 12.57 -6.36
N GLU A 390 -17.73 12.47 -5.24
CA GLU A 390 -17.71 11.27 -4.41
C GLU A 390 -18.38 11.56 -3.08
N LYS A 391 -19.37 10.75 -2.74
CA LYS A 391 -19.99 10.73 -1.40
C LYS A 391 -19.63 9.40 -0.77
N ARG A 392 -18.93 9.44 0.35
CA ARG A 392 -18.61 8.25 1.12
C ARG A 392 -19.87 7.67 1.75
N GLY A 393 -19.95 6.36 1.75
CA GLY A 393 -20.98 5.63 2.45
C GLY A 393 -20.52 5.27 3.87
N HIS A 394 -20.36 3.99 4.11
CA HIS A 394 -19.93 3.44 5.39
C HIS A 394 -18.45 3.05 5.37
N GLU A 395 -17.69 3.48 6.37
CA GLU A 395 -16.30 3.10 6.57
C GLU A 395 -16.17 2.34 7.89
N ARG A 396 -15.40 1.26 7.84
CA ARG A 396 -15.12 0.40 9.01
C ARG A 396 -13.62 0.23 9.15
N PHE A 397 -13.11 0.31 10.37
CA PHE A 397 -11.70 0.17 10.72
C PHE A 397 -11.50 -0.83 11.87
N GLU A 398 -12.14 -1.97 11.76
CA GLU A 398 -12.09 -3.11 12.68
C GLU A 398 -11.16 -4.20 12.14
N ASN A 399 -11.26 -5.38 12.73
CA ASN A 399 -10.62 -6.58 12.21
C ASN A 399 -10.94 -6.76 10.73
N PRO A 400 -9.92 -6.98 9.85
CA PRO A 400 -10.17 -7.17 8.44
C PRO A 400 -11.02 -8.40 8.18
N ALA A 401 -11.92 -8.27 7.20
CA ALA A 401 -12.50 -9.43 6.57
C ALA A 401 -11.40 -10.26 5.90
N LEU A 402 -11.53 -11.57 5.94
CA LEU A 402 -10.57 -12.51 5.35
C LEU A 402 -11.16 -13.19 4.12
N GLY A 403 -10.28 -13.61 3.24
CA GLY A 403 -10.61 -14.41 2.08
C GLY A 403 -9.38 -15.00 1.44
N ILE A 404 -9.50 -15.42 0.20
CA ILE A 404 -8.46 -16.18 -0.50
C ILE A 404 -7.76 -15.30 -1.51
N ARG A 405 -6.44 -15.46 -1.61
CA ARG A 405 -5.58 -14.80 -2.58
C ARG A 405 -4.70 -15.80 -3.32
N GLY A 406 -4.68 -15.64 -4.66
CA GLY A 406 -3.74 -16.26 -5.56
C GLY A 406 -3.92 -17.77 -5.77
N ALA A 407 -3.16 -18.31 -6.69
CA ALA A 407 -3.18 -19.74 -7.05
C ALA A 407 -2.83 -20.66 -5.87
N GLY A 408 -2.02 -20.18 -4.91
CA GLY A 408 -1.70 -20.89 -3.67
C GLY A 408 -2.83 -20.90 -2.64
N SER A 409 -3.97 -20.32 -2.94
CA SER A 409 -5.17 -20.25 -2.07
C SER A 409 -4.86 -19.81 -0.65
N ARG A 410 -3.97 -18.81 -0.48
CA ARG A 410 -3.61 -18.28 0.84
C ARG A 410 -4.73 -17.41 1.41
N VAL A 411 -4.94 -17.49 2.71
CA VAL A 411 -5.88 -16.64 3.45
C VAL A 411 -5.22 -15.29 3.72
N TYR A 412 -5.88 -14.22 3.27
CA TYR A 412 -5.40 -12.85 3.41
C TYR A 412 -6.49 -11.90 3.91
N PRO A 413 -6.10 -10.75 4.51
CA PRO A 413 -7.02 -9.63 4.70
C PRO A 413 -7.53 -9.12 3.34
N LEU A 414 -8.85 -8.89 3.27
CA LEU A 414 -9.51 -8.34 2.08
C LEU A 414 -9.96 -6.91 2.34
N SER A 415 -9.52 -6.00 1.49
CA SER A 415 -10.04 -4.63 1.45
C SER A 415 -11.20 -4.55 0.46
N PRO A 416 -12.41 -4.35 0.92
CA PRO A 416 -13.54 -4.08 0.06
C PRO A 416 -13.61 -2.61 -0.33
N CYS A 417 -14.11 -2.38 -1.55
CA CYS A 417 -14.54 -1.09 -2.03
C CYS A 417 -15.87 -1.27 -2.75
N GLN A 418 -16.96 -0.81 -2.14
CA GLN A 418 -18.28 -0.86 -2.77
C GLN A 418 -18.66 0.51 -3.30
N VAL A 419 -18.89 0.60 -4.60
CA VAL A 419 -19.17 1.85 -5.30
C VAL A 419 -20.47 1.74 -6.10
N PHE A 420 -21.29 2.79 -5.98
CA PHE A 420 -22.45 3.04 -6.83
C PHE A 420 -22.09 4.18 -7.79
N PHE A 421 -21.97 3.85 -9.06
CA PHE A 421 -21.70 4.84 -10.08
C PHE A 421 -23.00 5.38 -10.68
N SER A 422 -23.07 6.69 -10.87
CA SER A 422 -24.13 7.37 -11.59
C SER A 422 -23.56 8.40 -12.56
N TYR A 423 -24.29 8.60 -13.67
CA TYR A 423 -24.01 9.61 -14.67
C TYR A 423 -25.13 10.65 -14.67
N ASP A 424 -24.74 11.92 -14.53
CA ASP A 424 -25.66 13.06 -14.59
C ASP A 424 -25.20 14.00 -15.72
N GLY A 425 -25.51 13.62 -16.94
CA GLY A 425 -25.16 14.33 -18.15
C GLY A 425 -26.26 14.29 -19.18
N LYS A 426 -26.18 15.16 -20.17
CA LYS A 426 -27.08 15.23 -21.32
C LYS A 426 -26.41 14.51 -22.50
N GLY A 427 -26.93 13.34 -22.85
CA GLY A 427 -26.45 12.59 -24.00
C GLY A 427 -26.16 11.11 -23.70
N GLU A 428 -26.14 10.29 -24.75
CA GLU A 428 -25.78 8.89 -24.67
C GLU A 428 -24.25 8.77 -24.71
N ARG A 429 -23.67 8.40 -23.58
CA ARG A 429 -22.31 7.90 -23.52
C ARG A 429 -22.33 6.40 -23.40
N VAL A 430 -21.56 5.70 -24.18
CA VAL A 430 -21.52 4.23 -24.23
C VAL A 430 -21.15 3.62 -22.88
N ASP A 431 -20.35 4.33 -22.08
CA ASP A 431 -19.86 3.95 -20.77
C ASP A 431 -20.56 4.68 -19.61
N GLY A 432 -21.59 5.48 -19.90
CA GLY A 432 -22.30 6.30 -18.91
C GLY A 432 -23.42 5.59 -18.13
N ARG A 433 -23.52 4.27 -18.23
CA ARG A 433 -24.58 3.52 -17.54
C ARG A 433 -24.35 3.48 -16.04
N PRO A 434 -25.39 3.74 -15.22
CA PRO A 434 -25.29 3.48 -13.80
C PRO A 434 -24.92 2.02 -13.52
N PHE A 435 -24.00 1.82 -12.62
CA PHE A 435 -23.63 0.48 -12.15
C PHE A 435 -23.26 0.48 -10.67
N LYS A 436 -23.28 -0.68 -10.07
CA LYS A 436 -22.71 -0.91 -8.76
C LYS A 436 -21.67 -2.01 -8.84
N VAL A 437 -20.62 -1.87 -8.08
CA VAL A 437 -19.56 -2.86 -7.99
C VAL A 437 -19.11 -3.00 -6.54
N LEU A 438 -18.93 -4.23 -6.09
CA LEU A 438 -18.16 -4.55 -4.91
C LEU A 438 -16.84 -5.15 -5.39
N SER A 439 -15.79 -4.39 -5.23
CA SER A 439 -14.43 -4.81 -5.55
C SER A 439 -13.71 -5.23 -4.28
N ILE A 440 -12.96 -6.31 -4.32
CA ILE A 440 -12.11 -6.74 -3.21
C ILE A 440 -10.68 -6.91 -3.69
N ALA A 441 -9.74 -6.51 -2.85
CA ALA A 441 -8.31 -6.71 -3.07
C ALA A 441 -7.67 -7.25 -1.80
N ALA A 442 -6.80 -8.23 -1.93
CA ALA A 442 -5.98 -8.71 -0.81
C ALA A 442 -4.76 -7.81 -0.67
N PHE A 443 -4.49 -7.30 0.53
CA PHE A 443 -3.27 -6.51 0.78
C PHE A 443 -2.86 -6.54 2.25
N ASP A 444 -1.64 -6.08 2.53
CA ASP A 444 -1.14 -5.87 3.89
C ASP A 444 -1.60 -4.49 4.40
N PRO A 445 -2.41 -4.42 5.45
CA PRO A 445 -2.92 -3.15 5.97
C PRO A 445 -1.89 -2.33 6.74
N HIS A 446 -0.68 -2.83 6.99
CA HIS A 446 0.37 -2.18 7.78
C HIS A 446 -0.12 -1.76 9.17
N THR A 447 -0.78 -2.67 9.86
CA THR A 447 -1.31 -2.50 11.22
C THR A 447 -0.94 -3.69 12.10
N THR A 448 0.28 -4.19 11.93
CA THR A 448 0.78 -5.36 12.66
C THR A 448 0.70 -5.15 14.16
N ALA A 449 0.07 -6.08 14.85
CA ALA A 449 -0.18 -6.02 16.28
C ALA A 449 0.41 -7.24 17.05
N LYS A 450 0.68 -7.03 18.33
CA LYS A 450 0.91 -8.07 19.33
C LYS A 450 -0.08 -7.84 20.47
N PRO A 451 -0.83 -8.86 20.88
CA PRO A 451 -0.85 -10.24 20.42
C PRO A 451 -1.51 -10.41 19.05
N SER A 452 -1.37 -11.60 18.46
CA SER A 452 -2.14 -12.03 17.30
C SER A 452 -3.61 -12.22 17.69
N ARG A 453 -4.48 -12.34 16.68
CA ARG A 453 -5.89 -12.63 16.91
C ARG A 453 -6.12 -13.95 17.61
N SER A 454 -7.14 -13.96 18.46
CA SER A 454 -7.64 -15.17 19.11
C SER A 454 -8.42 -16.06 18.14
N CYS A 455 -8.65 -17.29 18.53
CA CYS A 455 -9.51 -18.21 17.76
C CYS A 455 -10.91 -17.62 17.53
N ARG A 456 -11.49 -16.97 18.54
CA ARG A 456 -12.83 -16.38 18.46
C ARG A 456 -12.93 -15.20 17.49
N GLU A 457 -11.89 -14.38 17.42
CA GLU A 457 -11.85 -13.24 16.49
C GLU A 457 -11.82 -13.67 15.01
N CYS A 458 -11.48 -14.92 14.73
CA CYS A 458 -11.54 -15.48 13.38
C CYS A 458 -12.74 -16.40 13.18
N HIS A 459 -12.95 -17.38 14.08
CA HIS A 459 -13.97 -18.41 13.91
C HIS A 459 -15.35 -17.99 14.40
N GLY A 460 -15.44 -16.92 15.21
CA GLY A 460 -16.68 -16.43 15.82
C GLY A 460 -17.11 -15.04 15.34
N ASP A 461 -16.37 -14.39 14.44
CA ASP A 461 -16.71 -13.05 13.95
C ASP A 461 -17.27 -13.11 12.52
N PRO A 462 -18.59 -12.84 12.34
CA PRO A 462 -19.20 -12.88 11.03
C PRO A 462 -18.62 -11.85 10.06
N LYS A 463 -18.13 -10.70 10.55
CA LYS A 463 -17.50 -9.67 9.72
C LYS A 463 -16.18 -10.18 9.13
N VAL A 464 -15.39 -10.90 9.92
CA VAL A 464 -14.12 -11.52 9.48
C VAL A 464 -14.37 -12.59 8.42
N LEU A 465 -15.48 -13.34 8.55
CA LEU A 465 -15.86 -14.37 7.59
C LEU A 465 -16.46 -13.82 6.29
N GLY A 466 -16.83 -12.54 6.27
CA GLY A 466 -17.40 -11.89 5.09
C GLY A 466 -18.93 -11.82 5.08
N PHE A 467 -19.61 -12.18 6.16
CA PHE A 467 -21.07 -12.02 6.28
C PHE A 467 -21.48 -10.58 6.57
N GLY A 468 -20.54 -9.74 7.03
CA GLY A 468 -20.84 -8.37 7.46
C GLY A 468 -21.41 -8.29 8.86
N GLY A 469 -22.12 -7.18 9.16
CA GLY A 469 -22.72 -6.93 10.47
C GLY A 469 -23.81 -7.92 10.82
N GLY A 470 -23.68 -8.62 11.94
CA GLY A 470 -24.62 -9.63 12.39
C GLY A 470 -24.08 -10.43 13.55
N GLN A 471 -24.73 -11.52 13.85
CA GLN A 471 -24.36 -12.45 14.92
C GLN A 471 -24.35 -13.89 14.43
N LEU A 472 -23.57 -14.72 15.08
CA LEU A 472 -23.60 -16.16 14.89
C LEU A 472 -24.42 -16.76 16.05
N GLU A 473 -25.60 -17.26 15.73
CA GLU A 473 -26.53 -17.86 16.70
C GLU A 473 -26.48 -19.38 16.66
N GLY A 474 -26.82 -20.02 17.76
CA GLY A 474 -26.86 -21.48 17.86
C GLY A 474 -25.50 -22.13 18.15
N ALA A 475 -24.45 -21.36 18.30
CA ALA A 475 -23.15 -21.85 18.76
C ALA A 475 -23.22 -22.11 20.28
N GLY A 476 -23.92 -23.15 20.68
CA GLY A 476 -23.97 -23.59 22.05
C GLY A 476 -23.19 -24.88 22.22
N VAL A 477 -22.53 -25.03 23.37
CA VAL A 477 -21.78 -26.23 23.76
C VAL A 477 -22.63 -27.51 23.74
N SER A 478 -23.95 -27.33 23.70
CA SER A 478 -24.94 -28.43 23.68
C SER A 478 -25.49 -28.80 22.30
N SER A 479 -25.15 -28.05 21.25
CA SER A 479 -25.65 -28.34 19.90
C SER A 479 -24.49 -28.78 18.97
N PRO A 480 -24.58 -29.94 18.33
CA PRO A 480 -23.57 -30.39 17.34
C PRO A 480 -23.68 -29.67 16.00
N THR A 481 -24.58 -28.71 15.87
CA THR A 481 -24.77 -27.93 14.63
C THR A 481 -23.91 -26.68 14.66
N PRO A 482 -23.19 -26.37 13.56
CA PRO A 482 -22.51 -25.10 13.42
C PRO A 482 -23.43 -23.90 13.61
N PRO A 483 -22.92 -22.77 14.10
CA PRO A 483 -23.75 -21.58 14.27
C PRO A 483 -24.31 -21.09 12.93
N VAL A 484 -25.50 -20.53 13.00
CA VAL A 484 -26.17 -19.91 11.85
C VAL A 484 -25.98 -18.40 11.92
N TYR A 485 -25.67 -17.80 10.78
CA TYR A 485 -25.55 -16.35 10.71
C TYR A 485 -26.94 -15.68 10.69
N VAL A 486 -27.10 -14.68 11.53
CA VAL A 486 -28.26 -13.79 11.59
C VAL A 486 -27.80 -12.37 11.32
N ALA A 487 -28.25 -11.79 10.21
CA ALA A 487 -27.88 -10.43 9.81
C ALA A 487 -28.43 -9.40 10.80
N SER A 488 -27.62 -8.40 11.15
CA SER A 488 -28.16 -7.20 11.78
C SER A 488 -28.99 -6.43 10.76
N SER A 489 -30.16 -5.91 11.21
CA SER A 489 -30.99 -5.08 10.35
C SER A 489 -30.24 -3.81 9.96
N SER A 490 -29.86 -3.69 8.69
CA SER A 490 -29.27 -2.46 8.14
C SER A 490 -30.31 -1.44 7.70
N GLY A 491 -31.59 -1.84 7.65
CA GLY A 491 -32.68 -1.05 7.06
C GLY A 491 -32.62 -0.91 5.54
N LEU A 492 -31.55 -1.41 4.91
CA LEU A 492 -31.28 -1.24 3.47
C LEU A 492 -31.50 -2.51 2.65
N ALA A 493 -31.24 -3.65 3.21
CA ALA A 493 -31.43 -4.94 2.55
C ALA A 493 -32.13 -5.92 3.49
N LYS A 494 -33.04 -6.72 2.94
CA LYS A 494 -33.78 -7.73 3.72
C LYS A 494 -32.90 -8.92 4.11
N ASP A 495 -31.88 -9.22 3.31
CA ASP A 495 -31.22 -10.52 3.35
C ASP A 495 -29.74 -10.46 3.73
N PHE A 496 -29.09 -9.29 3.67
CA PHE A 496 -27.69 -9.13 4.05
C PHE A 496 -27.34 -7.67 4.38
N PRO A 497 -26.36 -7.41 5.26
CA PRO A 497 -25.91 -6.07 5.59
C PRO A 497 -25.06 -5.46 4.45
N LEU A 498 -24.92 -4.13 4.46
CA LEU A 498 -24.20 -3.37 3.44
C LEU A 498 -22.74 -3.84 3.30
N ASP A 499 -22.13 -4.30 4.38
CA ASP A 499 -20.73 -4.72 4.47
C ASP A 499 -20.51 -6.23 4.25
N ALA A 500 -21.49 -6.93 3.69
CA ALA A 500 -21.38 -8.35 3.40
C ALA A 500 -20.68 -8.64 2.06
N PHE A 501 -19.93 -9.75 2.01
CA PHE A 501 -19.42 -10.41 0.80
C PHE A 501 -20.20 -11.68 0.49
N LEU A 502 -20.82 -12.24 1.52
CA LEU A 502 -21.57 -13.47 1.50
C LEU A 502 -23.02 -13.17 1.89
N ASP A 503 -23.94 -13.90 1.32
CA ASP A 503 -25.32 -13.94 1.81
C ASP A 503 -25.44 -14.80 3.09
N SER A 504 -26.63 -14.87 3.66
CA SER A 504 -26.89 -15.65 4.88
C SER A 504 -26.63 -17.16 4.74
N THR A 505 -26.57 -17.68 3.52
CA THR A 505 -26.26 -19.10 3.25
C THR A 505 -24.76 -19.34 3.07
N GLY A 506 -23.93 -18.29 3.09
CA GLY A 506 -22.50 -18.35 2.80
C GLY A 506 -22.17 -18.39 1.31
N ALA A 507 -23.15 -18.10 0.44
CA ALA A 507 -22.88 -17.97 -0.98
C ALA A 507 -22.32 -16.58 -1.30
N THR A 508 -21.41 -16.53 -2.25
CA THR A 508 -20.74 -15.28 -2.63
C THR A 508 -21.71 -14.34 -3.33
N LEU A 509 -21.77 -13.09 -2.86
CA LEU A 509 -22.45 -12.00 -3.54
C LEU A 509 -21.71 -11.61 -4.83
N GLN A 510 -22.36 -10.82 -5.69
CA GLN A 510 -21.71 -10.32 -6.90
C GLN A 510 -20.47 -9.47 -6.55
N ILE A 511 -19.31 -9.95 -6.90
CA ILE A 511 -18.02 -9.32 -6.59
C ILE A 511 -17.18 -9.25 -7.86
N ASN A 512 -16.64 -8.07 -8.13
CA ASN A 512 -15.48 -7.91 -8.99
C ASN A 512 -14.23 -7.90 -8.12
N SER A 513 -13.31 -8.81 -8.38
CA SER A 513 -12.09 -8.92 -7.59
C SER A 513 -10.87 -8.76 -8.46
N HIS A 514 -9.75 -8.40 -7.86
CA HIS A 514 -8.45 -8.58 -8.47
C HIS A 514 -8.19 -10.07 -8.76
N ASP A 515 -7.46 -10.37 -9.80
CA ASP A 515 -7.18 -11.74 -10.22
C ASP A 515 -6.70 -12.60 -9.04
N GLY A 516 -7.36 -13.75 -8.87
CA GLY A 516 -7.06 -14.70 -7.81
C GLY A 516 -7.54 -14.30 -6.40
N THR A 517 -8.24 -13.17 -6.25
CA THR A 517 -8.84 -12.77 -4.95
C THR A 517 -10.33 -13.14 -4.92
N ARG A 518 -10.77 -13.83 -3.86
CA ARG A 518 -12.18 -14.20 -3.66
C ARG A 518 -12.53 -14.30 -2.17
N PRO A 519 -13.81 -14.16 -1.81
CA PRO A 519 -14.30 -14.56 -0.49
C PRO A 519 -14.10 -16.05 -0.24
N PHE A 520 -14.35 -16.49 0.98
CA PHE A 520 -14.48 -17.91 1.29
C PHE A 520 -15.65 -18.53 0.54
N THR A 521 -15.50 -19.77 0.12
CA THR A 521 -16.62 -20.58 -0.38
C THR A 521 -17.50 -21.06 0.76
N THR A 522 -18.74 -21.46 0.45
CA THR A 522 -19.65 -22.04 1.45
C THR A 522 -19.01 -23.22 2.21
N ALA A 523 -18.25 -24.07 1.54
CA ALA A 523 -17.54 -25.19 2.16
C ALA A 523 -16.41 -24.74 3.10
N GLU A 524 -15.67 -23.70 2.74
CA GLU A 524 -14.63 -23.10 3.60
C GLU A 524 -15.28 -22.45 4.82
N VAL A 525 -16.35 -21.67 4.63
CA VAL A 525 -17.13 -21.07 5.74
C VAL A 525 -17.65 -22.15 6.69
N ALA A 526 -18.27 -23.20 6.17
CA ALA A 526 -18.77 -24.30 7.01
C ALA A 526 -17.65 -24.98 7.81
N SER A 527 -16.47 -25.13 7.20
CA SER A 527 -15.29 -25.69 7.92
C SER A 527 -14.79 -24.77 9.01
N ILE A 528 -14.77 -23.45 8.77
CA ILE A 528 -14.35 -22.45 9.77
C ILE A 528 -15.35 -22.38 10.92
N LEU A 529 -16.64 -22.32 10.62
CA LEU A 529 -17.72 -22.28 11.62
C LEU A 529 -17.81 -23.55 12.45
N PHE A 530 -17.42 -24.70 11.88
CA PHE A 530 -17.38 -25.95 12.66
C PHE A 530 -16.41 -25.84 13.85
N VAL A 531 -15.25 -25.19 13.66
CA VAL A 531 -14.26 -25.00 14.74
C VAL A 531 -14.83 -24.16 15.88
N ASN A 532 -15.77 -23.25 15.59
CA ASN A 532 -16.42 -22.41 16.60
C ASN A 532 -17.12 -23.24 17.69
N LEU A 533 -17.58 -24.46 17.38
CA LEU A 533 -18.11 -25.39 18.37
C LEU A 533 -17.09 -25.79 19.45
N CYS A 534 -15.82 -25.79 19.10
CA CYS A 534 -14.72 -26.17 20.00
C CYS A 534 -14.14 -24.98 20.76
N VAL A 535 -14.07 -23.82 20.12
CA VAL A 535 -13.40 -22.60 20.65
C VAL A 535 -14.02 -22.11 21.96
N GLY A 536 -15.30 -22.43 22.21
CA GLY A 536 -15.98 -22.08 23.46
C GLY A 536 -15.28 -22.63 24.71
N CYS A 537 -14.62 -23.79 24.61
CA CYS A 537 -13.91 -24.46 25.70
C CYS A 537 -12.40 -24.61 25.42
N HIS A 538 -11.99 -24.61 24.18
CA HIS A 538 -10.65 -24.88 23.70
C HIS A 538 -10.11 -23.66 22.95
N ASP A 539 -9.83 -22.56 23.66
CA ASP A 539 -9.33 -21.31 23.07
C ASP A 539 -7.80 -21.14 23.19
N ASP A 540 -7.10 -22.17 23.70
CA ASP A 540 -5.64 -22.20 23.73
C ASP A 540 -5.10 -22.95 22.49
N TYR A 541 -4.21 -22.33 21.76
CA TYR A 541 -3.50 -22.91 20.61
C TYR A 541 -2.72 -24.20 20.94
N GLY A 542 -2.33 -24.40 22.19
CA GLY A 542 -1.63 -25.58 22.70
C GLY A 542 -2.54 -26.74 23.03
N ASP A 543 -3.85 -26.59 22.95
CA ASP A 543 -4.79 -27.62 23.34
C ASP A 543 -4.61 -28.91 22.50
N LYS A 544 -4.78 -30.03 23.16
CA LYS A 544 -4.54 -31.36 22.57
C LYS A 544 -5.45 -31.65 21.39
N ILE A 545 -6.67 -31.05 21.35
CA ILE A 545 -7.61 -31.27 20.25
C ILE A 545 -7.08 -30.74 18.91
N TYR A 546 -6.22 -29.72 18.95
CA TYR A 546 -5.66 -29.11 17.73
C TYR A 546 -4.42 -29.83 17.19
N LYS A 547 -3.85 -30.81 17.91
CA LYS A 547 -2.73 -31.61 17.40
C LYS A 547 -3.12 -32.46 16.20
N ASP A 548 -4.35 -32.98 16.20
CA ASP A 548 -4.99 -33.66 15.09
C ASP A 548 -6.49 -33.32 15.11
N PHE A 549 -6.81 -32.14 14.59
CA PHE A 549 -8.18 -31.64 14.59
C PHE A 549 -9.13 -32.56 13.82
N GLY A 550 -8.67 -33.20 12.75
CA GLY A 550 -9.47 -34.14 11.99
C GLY A 550 -9.91 -35.36 12.80
N LYS A 551 -9.02 -35.90 13.63
CA LYS A 551 -9.34 -37.00 14.57
C LYS A 551 -10.28 -36.50 15.67
N SER A 552 -10.00 -35.37 16.27
CA SER A 552 -10.85 -34.77 17.32
C SER A 552 -12.27 -34.50 16.81
N LYS A 553 -12.39 -33.95 15.59
CA LYS A 553 -13.67 -33.74 14.91
C LYS A 553 -14.45 -35.04 14.72
N ARG A 554 -13.81 -36.12 14.26
CA ARG A 554 -14.48 -37.42 14.07
C ARG A 554 -14.99 -37.98 15.39
N ARG A 555 -14.19 -37.95 16.46
CA ARG A 555 -14.57 -38.42 17.79
C ARG A 555 -15.76 -37.63 18.36
N TYR A 556 -15.75 -36.30 18.16
CA TYR A 556 -16.87 -35.45 18.55
C TYR A 556 -18.17 -35.85 17.80
N LEU A 557 -18.10 -36.04 16.50
CA LEU A 557 -19.26 -36.37 15.67
C LEU A 557 -19.77 -37.81 15.91
N SER A 558 -18.90 -38.74 16.34
CA SER A 558 -19.30 -40.11 16.70
C SER A 558 -19.91 -40.24 18.11
N GLY A 559 -19.85 -39.16 18.90
CA GLY A 559 -20.30 -39.20 20.30
C GLY A 559 -19.38 -39.98 21.25
N GLU A 560 -18.17 -40.34 20.80
CA GLU A 560 -17.18 -41.04 21.61
C GLU A 560 -16.60 -40.18 22.74
N GLU A 561 -16.66 -38.87 22.63
CA GLU A 561 -16.29 -37.92 23.68
C GLU A 561 -17.50 -37.13 24.11
N ALA A 562 -17.97 -37.40 25.35
CA ALA A 562 -18.76 -36.43 26.09
C ALA A 562 -17.90 -35.19 26.30
N LEU A 563 -18.43 -34.00 25.99
CA LEU A 563 -17.70 -32.74 26.14
C LEU A 563 -17.28 -32.51 27.60
N PRO A 564 -15.99 -32.66 27.98
CA PRO A 564 -15.55 -32.51 29.37
C PRO A 564 -15.82 -31.11 29.93
N CYS A 565 -15.87 -30.12 29.06
CA CYS A 565 -16.12 -28.72 29.44
C CYS A 565 -17.56 -28.41 29.88
N LEU A 566 -18.50 -29.34 29.73
CA LEU A 566 -19.86 -29.21 30.28
C LEU A 566 -19.96 -29.66 31.74
N SER A 567 -19.08 -30.51 32.20
CA SER A 567 -19.10 -31.04 33.54
C SER A 567 -18.46 -30.14 34.60
N GLU A 568 -17.56 -29.22 34.19
CA GLU A 568 -16.81 -28.37 35.11
C GLU A 568 -17.43 -27.00 35.38
N LYS A 569 -18.44 -26.55 34.58
CA LYS A 569 -19.11 -25.25 34.80
C LYS A 569 -20.40 -25.32 35.63
N ASN A 570 -20.79 -26.51 36.11
CA ASN A 570 -21.95 -26.71 36.97
C ASN A 570 -21.57 -27.12 38.43
N GLY A 571 -20.31 -26.84 38.82
CA GLY A 571 -19.85 -27.00 40.16
C GLY A 571 -19.58 -25.66 40.84
#